data_39c263e7036c4347597ea265425e8c14
#
_entry.id   39c263e7036c4347597ea265425e8c14
#
_cell.length_a   1.000
_cell.length_b   1.000
_cell.length_c   1.000
_cell.angle_alpha   90.00
_cell.angle_beta   90.00
_cell.angle_gamma   90.00
#
_symmetry.space_group_name_H-M   'P 1'
#
loop_
_entity.id
_entity.type
_entity.pdbx_description
1 polymer ?
#
loop_
_entity_poly.entity_id
_entity_poly.type
_entity_poly.pdbx_seq_one_letter_code
_entity_poly.pdbx_strand_id
1 'polypeptide(L)'
;MPFDNRCIKCESCQRACPVVTIEGLSAFSGPRGLAVDGARFAEDADALRDNLYKCTACYRCGDVCPARLPLPEQILALRRSIFAKDESLGGHARILANIDQHRRSVEPTPKPPIIKPSDAKLLYFPGCIAENRLPAIYEGTVSLLNKSRTAYRVPEKWSCCGAPLEKVGDAERMRLVREENLRHFDGFERLVTSCPGCTTHFIQDYHLEPLHTIELLYEVVGVRKLPALPARRKVKVALHQPCHLNRTVGPHVMDYAAEILQRLPGVKLVEMEEADRCCGGGGGVVAGHPDVALALAKAKVESAARAKADLIVAPCPFCVMNISRAGGLEAVDFTSFLDSHLR
;
A
#
# COMPACT_ATOMS: atom_id res chain seq x y z
N MET A 1 4.16 17.79 20.72
CA MET A 1 5.38 17.05 20.31
C MET A 1 6.57 17.98 20.41
N PRO A 2 7.75 17.51 20.86
CA PRO A 2 8.94 18.34 20.80
C PRO A 2 9.27 18.61 19.33
N PHE A 3 9.53 19.85 19.05
CA PHE A 3 9.94 20.37 17.76
C PHE A 3 11.33 19.84 17.37
N ASP A 4 11.48 19.30 16.15
CA ASP A 4 12.79 18.83 15.70
C ASP A 4 13.60 19.98 15.07
N ASN A 5 14.54 20.53 15.85
CA ASN A 5 15.39 21.64 15.41
C ASN A 5 16.52 21.22 14.43
N ARG A 6 16.63 19.93 14.08
CA ARG A 6 17.67 19.42 13.20
C ARG A 6 17.43 19.70 11.71
N CYS A 7 16.29 20.30 11.35
CA CYS A 7 15.99 20.65 9.96
C CYS A 7 16.95 21.72 9.43
N ILE A 8 17.77 21.35 8.45
CA ILE A 8 18.75 22.25 7.79
C ILE A 8 18.15 23.03 6.62
N LYS A 9 16.83 22.94 6.38
CA LYS A 9 16.09 23.65 5.31
C LYS A 9 16.60 23.41 3.88
N CYS A 10 17.18 22.25 3.59
CA CYS A 10 17.76 21.90 2.28
C CYS A 10 16.71 21.65 1.17
N GLU A 11 15.43 21.55 1.51
CA GLU A 11 14.28 21.34 0.62
C GLU A 11 14.27 20.00 -0.15
N SER A 12 15.18 19.07 0.11
CA SER A 12 15.19 17.77 -0.55
C SER A 12 13.86 17.03 -0.43
N CYS A 13 13.22 17.07 0.74
CA CYS A 13 11.90 16.48 0.98
C CYS A 13 10.78 17.15 0.16
N GLN A 14 10.87 18.48 -0.07
CA GLN A 14 9.91 19.22 -0.88
C GLN A 14 10.04 18.82 -2.36
N ARG A 15 11.26 18.85 -2.90
CA ARG A 15 11.55 18.47 -4.30
C ARG A 15 11.21 17.02 -4.61
N ALA A 16 11.40 16.11 -3.66
CA ALA A 16 11.11 14.70 -3.84
C ALA A 16 9.63 14.33 -3.61
N CYS A 17 8.83 15.25 -3.09
CA CYS A 17 7.44 14.95 -2.74
C CYS A 17 6.55 14.86 -3.98
N PRO A 18 5.88 13.72 -4.24
CA PRO A 18 5.02 13.55 -5.40
C PRO A 18 3.80 14.49 -5.37
N VAL A 19 3.29 14.82 -4.19
CA VAL A 19 2.15 15.75 -4.05
C VAL A 19 2.59 17.19 -4.34
N VAL A 20 3.75 17.61 -3.86
CA VAL A 20 4.31 18.95 -4.18
C VAL A 20 4.50 19.10 -5.70
N THR A 21 4.91 18.05 -6.39
CA THR A 21 5.10 18.08 -7.86
C THR A 21 3.78 18.32 -8.60
N ILE A 22 2.66 17.82 -8.08
CA ILE A 22 1.33 17.97 -8.70
C ILE A 22 0.65 19.28 -8.28
N GLU A 23 0.65 19.58 -6.97
CA GLU A 23 -0.11 20.68 -6.38
C GLU A 23 0.68 22.01 -6.35
N GLY A 24 2.01 21.94 -6.29
CA GLY A 24 2.84 23.10 -5.94
C GLY A 24 2.82 23.43 -4.44
N LEU A 25 3.80 24.23 -4.00
CA LEU A 25 3.93 24.60 -2.59
C LEU A 25 2.88 25.61 -2.12
N SER A 26 2.18 26.28 -3.03
CA SER A 26 1.08 27.20 -2.69
C SER A 26 -0.20 26.46 -2.27
N ALA A 27 -0.46 25.27 -2.83
CA ALA A 27 -1.66 24.46 -2.54
C ALA A 27 -1.38 23.32 -1.56
N PHE A 28 -0.11 22.93 -1.40
CA PHE A 28 0.31 21.89 -0.46
C PHE A 28 1.67 22.27 0.15
N SER A 29 1.69 22.56 1.45
CA SER A 29 2.88 23.04 2.19
C SER A 29 4.08 22.08 2.13
N GLY A 30 3.87 20.83 1.69
CA GLY A 30 4.89 19.82 1.59
C GLY A 30 5.37 19.25 2.93
N PRO A 31 6.26 18.26 2.90
CA PRO A 31 6.68 17.54 4.10
C PRO A 31 7.32 18.43 5.17
N ARG A 32 8.19 19.39 4.77
CA ARG A 32 8.79 20.32 5.73
C ARG A 32 7.73 21.25 6.33
N GLY A 33 6.87 21.83 5.49
CA GLY A 33 5.81 22.73 5.94
C GLY A 33 4.88 22.06 6.94
N LEU A 34 4.55 20.78 6.73
CA LEU A 34 3.70 20.02 7.64
C LEU A 34 4.45 19.56 8.90
N ALA A 35 5.56 18.85 8.75
CA ALA A 35 6.22 18.18 9.87
C ALA A 35 7.09 19.10 10.73
N VAL A 36 7.66 20.17 10.16
CA VAL A 36 8.58 21.07 10.85
C VAL A 36 7.89 22.37 11.19
N ASP A 37 7.29 23.03 10.19
CA ASP A 37 6.67 24.33 10.39
C ASP A 37 5.26 24.22 10.98
N GLY A 38 4.47 23.22 10.56
CA GLY A 38 3.11 22.97 11.06
C GLY A 38 3.06 22.62 12.54
N ALA A 39 4.08 21.93 13.06
CA ALA A 39 4.17 21.64 14.49
C ALA A 39 4.30 22.92 15.36
N ARG A 40 4.77 24.02 14.79
CA ARG A 40 4.85 25.32 15.45
C ARG A 40 3.49 26.02 15.56
N PHE A 41 2.60 25.73 14.61
CA PHE A 41 1.31 26.40 14.46
C PHE A 41 0.13 25.46 14.76
N ALA A 42 0.35 24.40 15.51
CA ALA A 42 -0.66 23.39 15.87
C ALA A 42 -1.86 23.96 16.68
N GLU A 43 -1.86 25.23 17.01
CA GLU A 43 -3.00 25.91 17.64
C GLU A 43 -4.19 26.07 16.67
N ASP A 44 -3.90 26.19 15.35
CA ASP A 44 -4.94 26.21 14.30
C ASP A 44 -4.96 24.88 13.53
N ALA A 45 -5.52 23.86 14.17
CA ALA A 45 -5.63 22.51 13.61
C ALA A 45 -6.49 22.48 12.33
N ASP A 46 -7.45 23.39 12.19
CA ASP A 46 -8.36 23.42 11.05
C ASP A 46 -7.67 23.93 9.79
N ALA A 47 -6.82 24.95 9.90
CA ALA A 47 -6.03 25.44 8.78
C ALA A 47 -5.03 24.40 8.23
N LEU A 48 -4.57 23.49 9.10
CA LEU A 48 -3.63 22.43 8.71
C LEU A 48 -4.33 21.17 8.17
N ARG A 49 -5.60 20.94 8.53
CA ARG A 49 -6.34 19.70 8.23
C ARG A 49 -6.32 19.34 6.75
N ASP A 50 -6.74 20.25 5.88
CA ASP A 50 -6.78 20.03 4.44
C ASP A 50 -5.40 19.62 3.89
N ASN A 51 -4.37 20.38 4.27
CA ASN A 51 -3.00 20.10 3.88
C ASN A 51 -2.47 18.75 4.40
N LEU A 52 -2.74 18.42 5.66
CA LEU A 52 -2.28 17.16 6.25
C LEU A 52 -2.82 15.93 5.51
N TYR A 53 -4.08 15.97 5.09
CA TYR A 53 -4.70 14.84 4.41
C TYR A 53 -4.40 14.76 2.90
N LYS A 54 -3.75 15.73 2.29
CA LYS A 54 -3.15 15.60 0.94
C LYS A 54 -1.89 14.72 0.95
N CYS A 55 -1.21 14.58 2.09
CA CYS A 55 -0.04 13.72 2.19
C CYS A 55 -0.39 12.24 1.99
N THR A 56 0.24 11.58 1.02
CA THR A 56 0.03 10.16 0.71
C THR A 56 0.70 9.21 1.70
N ALA A 57 1.44 9.71 2.68
CA ALA A 57 2.25 8.92 3.62
C ALA A 57 3.15 7.89 2.91
N CYS A 58 3.81 8.30 1.81
CA CYS A 58 4.63 7.42 0.96
C CYS A 58 6.07 7.24 1.44
N TYR A 59 6.47 7.87 2.53
CA TYR A 59 7.79 7.83 3.16
C TYR A 59 8.96 8.42 2.34
N ARG A 60 8.76 8.88 1.10
CA ARG A 60 9.82 9.42 0.25
C ARG A 60 10.60 10.57 0.91
N CYS A 61 9.94 11.43 1.65
CA CYS A 61 10.57 12.56 2.33
C CYS A 61 11.54 12.12 3.45
N GLY A 62 11.29 10.99 4.10
CA GLY A 62 12.21 10.38 5.07
C GLY A 62 13.48 9.87 4.41
N ASP A 63 13.34 9.15 3.28
CA ASP A 63 14.49 8.58 2.53
C ASP A 63 15.48 9.65 2.08
N VAL A 64 14.97 10.78 1.59
CA VAL A 64 15.84 11.84 1.03
C VAL A 64 16.30 12.87 2.05
N CYS A 65 15.91 12.72 3.32
CA CYS A 65 16.26 13.68 4.36
C CYS A 65 17.70 13.46 4.86
N PRO A 66 18.67 14.39 4.59
CA PRO A 66 20.04 14.22 5.06
C PRO A 66 20.16 14.29 6.59
N ALA A 67 19.22 14.97 7.26
CA ALA A 67 19.13 15.04 8.72
C ALA A 67 18.36 13.84 9.34
N ARG A 68 17.89 12.88 8.51
CA ARG A 68 17.13 11.70 8.93
C ARG A 68 15.96 12.03 9.86
N LEU A 69 15.21 13.09 9.51
CA LEU A 69 14.02 13.47 10.26
C LEU A 69 12.89 12.46 9.97
N PRO A 70 12.11 12.03 10.98
CA PRO A 70 10.96 11.15 10.84
C PRO A 70 9.74 11.91 10.33
N LEU A 71 9.87 12.56 9.15
CA LEU A 71 8.84 13.44 8.61
C LEU A 71 7.48 12.77 8.40
N PRO A 72 7.40 11.54 7.86
CA PRO A 72 6.12 10.86 7.71
C PRO A 72 5.44 10.56 9.04
N GLU A 73 6.21 10.13 10.04
CA GLU A 73 5.72 9.79 11.38
C GLU A 73 5.21 11.04 12.10
N GLN A 74 5.89 12.18 11.92
CA GLN A 74 5.45 13.47 12.47
C GLN A 74 4.13 13.93 11.84
N ILE A 75 3.97 13.77 10.52
CA ILE A 75 2.72 14.08 9.82
C ILE A 75 1.58 13.18 10.32
N LEU A 76 1.81 11.89 10.47
CA LEU A 76 0.81 10.96 11.00
C LEU A 76 0.45 11.25 12.46
N ALA A 77 1.42 11.71 13.25
CA ALA A 77 1.17 12.13 14.62
C ALA A 77 0.32 13.41 14.69
N LEU A 78 0.55 14.38 13.78
CA LEU A 78 -0.32 15.55 13.66
C LEU A 78 -1.75 15.17 13.26
N ARG A 79 -1.94 14.20 12.37
CA ARG A 79 -3.26 13.66 12.04
C ARG A 79 -3.97 13.10 13.27
N ARG A 80 -3.27 12.33 14.12
CA ARG A 80 -3.84 11.83 15.38
C ARG A 80 -4.29 12.95 16.30
N SER A 81 -3.50 14.02 16.40
CA SER A 81 -3.85 15.18 17.24
C SER A 81 -5.08 15.93 16.73
N ILE A 82 -5.24 16.04 15.40
CA ILE A 82 -6.41 16.67 14.78
C ILE A 82 -7.64 15.78 14.92
N PHE A 83 -7.52 14.51 14.63
CA PHE A 83 -8.61 13.55 14.74
C PHE A 83 -9.20 13.50 16.16
N ALA A 84 -8.36 13.56 17.19
CA ALA A 84 -8.80 13.59 18.59
C ALA A 84 -9.65 14.81 18.97
N LYS A 85 -9.58 15.90 18.19
CA LYS A 85 -10.37 17.13 18.41
C LYS A 85 -11.68 17.14 17.62
N ASP A 86 -11.69 16.51 16.44
CA ASP A 86 -12.83 16.47 15.53
C ASP A 86 -12.81 15.20 14.70
N GLU A 87 -13.77 14.32 14.95
CA GLU A 87 -13.92 13.04 14.24
C GLU A 87 -14.50 13.18 12.82
N SER A 88 -15.08 14.34 12.48
CA SER A 88 -15.70 14.58 11.17
C SER A 88 -14.69 14.95 10.10
N LEU A 89 -14.31 13.99 9.27
CA LEU A 89 -13.28 14.10 8.25
C LEU A 89 -13.82 13.91 6.81
N GLY A 90 -15.03 14.31 6.53
CA GLY A 90 -15.60 14.22 5.19
C GLY A 90 -15.51 12.78 4.60
N GLY A 91 -14.75 12.59 3.54
CA GLY A 91 -14.60 11.29 2.87
C GLY A 91 -14.06 10.16 3.74
N HIS A 92 -13.36 10.46 4.84
CA HIS A 92 -12.85 9.46 5.77
C HIS A 92 -13.94 8.84 6.65
N ALA A 93 -15.04 9.55 6.91
CA ALA A 93 -16.16 9.04 7.71
C ALA A 93 -16.69 7.70 7.20
N ARG A 94 -16.67 7.48 5.86
CA ARG A 94 -17.07 6.19 5.28
C ARG A 94 -16.15 5.06 5.66
N ILE A 95 -14.84 5.31 5.77
CA ILE A 95 -13.85 4.29 6.20
C ILE A 95 -14.16 3.88 7.64
N LEU A 96 -14.42 4.85 8.52
CA LEU A 96 -14.73 4.62 9.92
C LEU A 96 -16.03 3.84 10.08
N ALA A 97 -17.10 4.26 9.39
CA ALA A 97 -18.39 3.57 9.41
C ALA A 97 -18.28 2.12 8.92
N ASN A 98 -17.55 1.87 7.84
CA ASN A 98 -17.33 0.51 7.35
C ASN A 98 -16.57 -0.37 8.35
N ILE A 99 -15.60 0.18 9.06
CA ILE A 99 -14.85 -0.56 10.08
C ILE A 99 -15.75 -0.88 11.27
N ASP A 100 -16.57 0.07 11.73
CA ASP A 100 -17.49 -0.13 12.83
C ASP A 100 -18.54 -1.20 12.52
N GLN A 101 -19.13 -1.14 11.31
CA GLN A 101 -20.21 -2.02 10.90
C GLN A 101 -19.75 -3.39 10.41
N HIS A 102 -18.64 -3.44 9.68
CA HIS A 102 -18.24 -4.62 8.90
C HIS A 102 -16.86 -5.16 9.25
N ARG A 103 -16.12 -4.49 10.12
CA ARG A 103 -14.71 -4.80 10.40
C ARG A 103 -13.82 -4.76 9.15
N ARG A 104 -14.24 -4.03 8.12
CA ARG A 104 -13.53 -3.84 6.85
C ARG A 104 -13.43 -2.34 6.55
N SER A 105 -12.36 -1.90 5.91
CA SER A 105 -12.20 -0.48 5.51
C SER A 105 -13.07 -0.08 4.30
N VAL A 106 -13.73 -1.04 3.70
CA VAL A 106 -14.65 -0.86 2.57
C VAL A 106 -15.91 -1.68 2.80
N GLU A 107 -17.01 -1.27 2.18
CA GLU A 107 -18.25 -2.00 2.20
C GLU A 107 -18.06 -3.42 1.66
N PRO A 108 -18.55 -4.45 2.34
CA PRO A 108 -18.46 -5.83 1.87
C PRO A 108 -19.21 -6.04 0.56
N THR A 109 -18.69 -6.93 -0.29
CA THR A 109 -19.43 -7.43 -1.44
C THR A 109 -20.39 -8.54 -0.99
N PRO A 110 -21.49 -8.80 -1.72
CA PRO A 110 -22.43 -9.89 -1.42
C PRO A 110 -21.86 -11.27 -1.79
N LYS A 111 -20.59 -11.52 -1.46
CA LYS A 111 -19.90 -12.80 -1.60
C LYS A 111 -19.58 -13.36 -0.22
N PRO A 112 -19.53 -14.68 -0.06
CA PRO A 112 -19.09 -15.26 1.20
C PRO A 112 -17.66 -14.77 1.54
N PRO A 113 -17.38 -14.55 2.84
CA PRO A 113 -16.05 -14.13 3.28
C PRO A 113 -15.01 -15.18 2.90
N ILE A 114 -13.80 -14.71 2.62
CA ILE A 114 -12.67 -15.58 2.34
C ILE A 114 -12.18 -16.16 3.68
N ILE A 115 -12.46 -17.42 3.89
CA ILE A 115 -11.99 -18.19 5.05
C ILE A 115 -11.47 -19.55 4.60
N LYS A 116 -10.41 -20.03 5.24
CA LYS A 116 -9.89 -21.37 5.06
C LYS A 116 -9.29 -21.87 6.37
N PRO A 117 -10.09 -22.44 7.27
CA PRO A 117 -9.57 -23.02 8.50
C PRO A 117 -8.72 -24.25 8.18
N SER A 118 -7.56 -24.36 8.80
CA SER A 118 -6.69 -25.52 8.77
C SER A 118 -5.60 -25.37 9.83
N ASP A 119 -4.83 -26.44 10.09
CA ASP A 119 -3.68 -26.44 11.01
C ASP A 119 -2.39 -25.92 10.36
N ALA A 120 -2.47 -25.40 9.14
CA ALA A 120 -1.31 -24.87 8.44
C ALA A 120 -0.67 -23.71 9.19
N LYS A 121 0.65 -23.73 9.26
CA LYS A 121 1.46 -22.71 9.96
C LYS A 121 1.65 -21.42 9.16
N LEU A 122 1.31 -21.43 7.88
CA LEU A 122 1.25 -20.25 7.03
C LEU A 122 -0.13 -19.61 7.13
N LEU A 123 -0.22 -18.44 7.74
CA LEU A 123 -1.43 -17.64 7.83
C LEU A 123 -1.45 -16.63 6.68
N TYR A 124 -2.38 -16.77 5.76
CA TYR A 124 -2.60 -15.78 4.71
C TYR A 124 -3.67 -14.79 5.12
N PHE A 125 -3.30 -13.53 5.19
CA PHE A 125 -4.21 -12.40 5.44
C PHE A 125 -4.50 -11.69 4.11
N PRO A 126 -5.70 -11.87 3.52
CA PRO A 126 -6.01 -11.34 2.18
C PRO A 126 -6.11 -9.81 2.15
N GLY A 127 -6.63 -9.20 3.24
CA GLY A 127 -6.89 -7.77 3.31
C GLY A 127 -8.22 -7.34 2.68
N CYS A 128 -8.75 -6.20 3.12
CA CYS A 128 -10.09 -5.72 2.78
C CYS A 128 -10.29 -5.51 1.27
N ILE A 129 -9.28 -5.02 0.56
CA ILE A 129 -9.39 -4.68 -0.86
C ILE A 129 -9.35 -5.93 -1.74
N ALA A 130 -8.45 -6.90 -1.44
CA ALA A 130 -8.43 -8.16 -2.15
C ALA A 130 -9.72 -8.96 -1.95
N GLU A 131 -10.32 -8.90 -0.74
CA GLU A 131 -11.58 -9.56 -0.47
C GLU A 131 -12.75 -8.90 -1.21
N ASN A 132 -12.85 -7.56 -1.22
CA ASN A 132 -14.11 -6.87 -1.55
C ASN A 132 -14.06 -6.01 -2.82
N ARG A 133 -12.89 -5.75 -3.41
CA ARG A 133 -12.74 -4.89 -4.61
C ARG A 133 -11.96 -5.55 -5.74
N LEU A 134 -10.94 -6.33 -5.41
CA LEU A 134 -10.03 -6.96 -6.37
C LEU A 134 -9.85 -8.45 -6.04
N PRO A 135 -10.91 -9.28 -6.14
CA PRO A 135 -10.86 -10.70 -5.76
C PRO A 135 -9.82 -11.49 -6.54
N ALA A 136 -9.48 -11.08 -7.76
CA ALA A 136 -8.42 -11.70 -8.56
C ALA A 136 -7.06 -11.75 -7.83
N ILE A 137 -6.77 -10.84 -6.90
CA ILE A 137 -5.55 -10.87 -6.07
C ILE A 137 -5.56 -12.08 -5.14
N TYR A 138 -6.67 -12.28 -4.45
CA TYR A 138 -6.84 -13.44 -3.59
C TYR A 138 -6.82 -14.73 -4.40
N GLU A 139 -7.60 -14.80 -5.47
CA GLU A 139 -7.72 -15.96 -6.34
C GLU A 139 -6.36 -16.35 -6.93
N GLY A 140 -5.60 -15.39 -7.45
CA GLY A 140 -4.25 -15.60 -7.96
C GLY A 140 -3.27 -16.07 -6.88
N THR A 141 -3.30 -15.46 -5.69
CA THR A 141 -2.45 -15.89 -4.58
C THR A 141 -2.74 -17.32 -4.16
N VAL A 142 -4.02 -17.65 -3.97
CA VAL A 142 -4.47 -19.00 -3.58
C VAL A 142 -4.15 -20.05 -4.67
N SER A 143 -4.36 -19.69 -5.92
CA SER A 143 -3.99 -20.55 -7.05
C SER A 143 -2.50 -20.89 -7.04
N LEU A 144 -1.64 -19.89 -6.85
CA LEU A 144 -0.19 -20.08 -6.77
C LEU A 144 0.23 -20.96 -5.58
N LEU A 145 -0.39 -20.75 -4.41
CA LEU A 145 -0.16 -21.60 -3.23
C LEU A 145 -0.58 -23.05 -3.48
N ASN A 146 -1.72 -23.28 -4.14
CA ASN A 146 -2.19 -24.61 -4.49
C ASN A 146 -1.30 -25.29 -5.55
N LYS A 147 -0.91 -24.58 -6.61
CA LYS A 147 0.02 -25.05 -7.64
C LYS A 147 1.36 -25.46 -7.03
N SER A 148 1.83 -24.72 -6.03
CA SER A 148 3.08 -25.03 -5.31
C SER A 148 2.92 -26.08 -4.21
N ARG A 149 1.71 -26.57 -3.95
CA ARG A 149 1.38 -27.47 -2.84
C ARG A 149 1.77 -26.91 -1.47
N THR A 150 1.73 -25.58 -1.32
CA THR A 150 2.02 -24.90 -0.07
C THR A 150 0.77 -24.91 0.80
N ALA A 151 0.85 -25.55 1.98
CA ALA A 151 -0.24 -25.53 2.94
C ALA A 151 -0.39 -24.15 3.54
N TYR A 152 -1.62 -23.64 3.59
CA TYR A 152 -1.94 -22.34 4.16
C TYR A 152 -3.32 -22.35 4.82
N ARG A 153 -3.57 -21.39 5.69
CA ARG A 153 -4.89 -21.08 6.22
C ARG A 153 -5.23 -19.60 6.05
N VAL A 154 -6.52 -19.29 6.02
CA VAL A 154 -7.06 -17.94 6.13
C VAL A 154 -7.87 -17.89 7.42
N PRO A 155 -7.75 -16.85 8.27
CA PRO A 155 -8.45 -16.79 9.55
C PRO A 155 -9.97 -16.87 9.35
N GLU A 156 -10.67 -17.57 10.23
CA GLU A 156 -12.14 -17.62 10.20
C GLU A 156 -12.76 -16.25 10.49
N LYS A 157 -12.12 -15.50 11.37
CA LYS A 157 -12.50 -14.12 11.72
C LYS A 157 -11.27 -13.23 11.64
N TRP A 158 -11.45 -12.05 11.12
CA TRP A 158 -10.41 -11.03 11.06
C TRP A 158 -11.02 -9.65 10.81
N SER A 159 -10.34 -8.62 11.24
CA SER A 159 -10.68 -7.22 11.01
C SER A 159 -9.70 -6.58 10.04
N CYS A 160 -10.03 -5.40 9.52
CA CYS A 160 -9.07 -4.55 8.82
C CYS A 160 -7.74 -4.52 9.58
N CYS A 161 -6.61 -4.53 8.87
CA CYS A 161 -5.29 -4.47 9.51
C CYS A 161 -5.09 -3.22 10.39
N GLY A 162 -5.85 -2.13 10.15
CA GLY A 162 -5.70 -0.87 10.88
C GLY A 162 -4.97 0.23 10.10
N ALA A 163 -4.25 -0.10 9.03
CA ALA A 163 -3.50 0.89 8.25
C ALA A 163 -4.33 2.11 7.79
N PRO A 164 -5.59 1.98 7.33
CA PRO A 164 -6.42 3.14 7.03
C PRO A 164 -6.72 4.02 8.25
N LEU A 165 -6.90 3.41 9.43
CA LEU A 165 -7.15 4.13 10.69
C LEU A 165 -5.95 4.96 11.11
N GLU A 166 -4.74 4.40 10.98
CA GLU A 166 -3.50 5.13 11.19
C GLU A 166 -3.43 6.37 10.27
N LYS A 167 -3.79 6.20 8.99
CA LYS A 167 -3.73 7.29 8.00
C LYS A 167 -4.81 8.36 8.22
N VAL A 168 -5.93 7.99 8.82
CA VAL A 168 -6.98 8.94 9.26
C VAL A 168 -6.59 9.60 10.60
N GLY A 169 -5.90 8.89 11.48
CA GLY A 169 -5.48 9.37 12.80
C GLY A 169 -6.26 8.76 13.97
N ASP A 170 -7.11 7.76 13.71
CA ASP A 170 -7.94 7.11 14.73
C ASP A 170 -7.15 6.02 15.48
N ALA A 171 -6.48 6.42 16.53
CA ALA A 171 -5.66 5.53 17.34
C ALA A 171 -6.48 4.53 18.16
N GLU A 172 -7.71 4.88 18.57
CA GLU A 172 -8.54 4.00 19.38
C GLU A 172 -9.08 2.84 18.55
N ARG A 173 -9.73 3.10 17.42
CA ARG A 173 -10.18 2.04 16.52
C ARG A 173 -9.02 1.20 16.01
N MET A 174 -7.85 1.80 15.76
CA MET A 174 -6.64 1.09 15.38
C MET A 174 -6.24 0.06 16.44
N ARG A 175 -6.23 0.45 17.72
CA ARG A 175 -5.97 -0.47 18.85
C ARG A 175 -6.99 -1.60 18.91
N LEU A 176 -8.29 -1.30 18.78
CA LEU A 176 -9.36 -2.30 18.84
C LEU A 176 -9.24 -3.36 17.73
N VAL A 177 -9.04 -2.94 16.48
CA VAL A 177 -8.89 -3.90 15.36
C VAL A 177 -7.61 -4.74 15.49
N ARG A 178 -6.52 -4.17 16.03
CA ARG A 178 -5.30 -4.91 16.33
C ARG A 178 -5.53 -6.00 17.35
N GLU A 179 -6.14 -5.66 18.48
CA GLU A 179 -6.45 -6.63 19.56
C GLU A 179 -7.39 -7.74 19.07
N GLU A 180 -8.36 -7.39 18.23
CA GLU A 180 -9.26 -8.37 17.60
C GLU A 180 -8.50 -9.32 16.68
N ASN A 181 -7.65 -8.81 15.80
CA ASN A 181 -6.85 -9.63 14.90
C ASN A 181 -5.88 -10.55 15.66
N LEU A 182 -5.17 -10.03 16.68
CA LEU A 182 -4.22 -10.82 17.45
C LEU A 182 -4.90 -12.00 18.19
N ARG A 183 -6.17 -11.86 18.59
CA ARG A 183 -6.95 -12.98 19.17
C ARG A 183 -7.27 -14.09 18.18
N HIS A 184 -7.27 -13.78 16.87
CA HIS A 184 -7.57 -14.73 15.79
C HIS A 184 -6.33 -15.19 15.00
N PHE A 185 -5.17 -14.58 15.29
CA PHE A 185 -3.90 -14.92 14.69
C PHE A 185 -3.08 -15.80 15.63
N ASP A 186 -3.60 -16.94 16.01
CA ASP A 186 -2.91 -17.87 16.90
C ASP A 186 -2.18 -18.98 16.13
N GLY A 187 -1.12 -19.52 16.70
CA GLY A 187 -0.44 -20.73 16.23
C GLY A 187 0.14 -20.65 14.81
N PHE A 188 0.36 -19.47 14.21
CA PHE A 188 1.08 -19.34 12.96
C PHE A 188 2.60 -19.24 13.19
N GLU A 189 3.37 -19.68 12.20
CA GLU A 189 4.82 -19.46 12.14
C GLU A 189 5.17 -18.37 11.12
N ARG A 190 4.32 -18.19 10.11
CA ARG A 190 4.48 -17.16 9.07
C ARG A 190 3.16 -16.48 8.76
N LEU A 191 3.16 -15.16 8.78
CA LEU A 191 2.07 -14.32 8.31
C LEU A 191 2.40 -13.80 6.92
N VAL A 192 1.45 -13.90 5.99
CA VAL A 192 1.62 -13.42 4.62
C VAL A 192 0.46 -12.52 4.23
N THR A 193 0.75 -11.46 3.50
CA THR A 193 -0.27 -10.54 2.97
C THR A 193 0.06 -10.08 1.56
N SER A 194 -0.97 -9.83 0.74
CA SER A 194 -0.84 -9.30 -0.62
C SER A 194 -0.89 -7.77 -0.68
N CYS A 195 -0.92 -7.09 0.46
CA CYS A 195 -1.04 -5.63 0.51
C CYS A 195 0.13 -5.00 1.25
N PRO A 196 0.98 -4.19 0.58
CA PRO A 196 2.09 -3.49 1.21
C PRO A 196 1.70 -2.64 2.42
N GLY A 197 0.51 -2.02 2.37
CA GLY A 197 -0.03 -1.25 3.49
C GLY A 197 -0.32 -2.12 4.71
N CYS A 198 -0.86 -3.35 4.50
CA CYS A 198 -1.05 -4.31 5.59
C CYS A 198 0.30 -4.82 6.10
N THR A 199 1.24 -5.20 5.20
CA THR A 199 2.59 -5.64 5.58
C THR A 199 3.27 -4.61 6.48
N THR A 200 3.35 -3.36 6.02
CA THR A 200 3.95 -2.26 6.78
C THR A 200 3.29 -2.08 8.16
N HIS A 201 1.95 -2.12 8.20
CA HIS A 201 1.23 -1.88 9.44
C HIS A 201 1.40 -3.05 10.44
N PHE A 202 1.45 -4.29 9.96
CA PHE A 202 1.79 -5.44 10.80
C PHE A 202 3.21 -5.36 11.37
N ILE A 203 4.17 -4.81 10.62
CA ILE A 203 5.53 -4.56 11.13
C ILE A 203 5.51 -3.46 12.20
N GLN A 204 4.92 -2.31 11.89
CA GLN A 204 5.07 -1.09 12.68
C GLN A 204 4.18 -1.05 13.93
N ASP A 205 2.93 -1.56 13.84
CA ASP A 205 1.96 -1.45 14.92
C ASP A 205 1.73 -2.77 15.67
N TYR A 206 1.75 -3.90 14.95
CA TYR A 206 1.58 -5.22 15.58
C TYR A 206 2.91 -5.83 16.05
N HIS A 207 4.04 -5.30 15.59
CA HIS A 207 5.39 -5.82 15.85
C HIS A 207 5.53 -7.29 15.40
N LEU A 208 4.91 -7.63 14.26
CA LEU A 208 5.01 -8.93 13.63
C LEU A 208 6.03 -8.89 12.47
N GLU A 209 6.43 -10.05 11.99
CA GLU A 209 7.33 -10.22 10.85
C GLU A 209 6.57 -10.85 9.65
N PRO A 210 5.63 -10.12 9.03
CA PRO A 210 4.91 -10.64 7.88
C PRO A 210 5.77 -10.65 6.64
N LEU A 211 5.55 -11.62 5.77
CA LEU A 211 6.05 -11.59 4.40
C LEU A 211 5.01 -10.94 3.48
N HIS A 212 5.47 -10.21 2.48
CA HIS A 212 4.65 -9.93 1.33
C HIS A 212 4.56 -11.17 0.42
N THR A 213 3.48 -11.33 -0.34
CA THR A 213 3.31 -12.49 -1.25
C THR A 213 4.48 -12.69 -2.21
N ILE A 214 5.16 -11.62 -2.63
CA ILE A 214 6.36 -11.73 -3.49
C ILE A 214 7.51 -12.45 -2.74
N GLU A 215 7.80 -12.07 -1.49
CA GLU A 215 8.84 -12.71 -0.67
C GLU A 215 8.50 -14.18 -0.45
N LEU A 216 7.24 -14.48 -0.09
CA LEU A 216 6.79 -15.86 0.04
C LEU A 216 7.02 -16.67 -1.24
N LEU A 217 6.60 -16.14 -2.39
CA LEU A 217 6.72 -16.82 -3.68
C LEU A 217 8.17 -17.02 -4.11
N TYR A 218 9.04 -16.06 -3.82
CA TYR A 218 10.45 -16.11 -4.18
C TYR A 218 11.27 -17.00 -3.25
N GLU A 219 11.18 -16.77 -1.95
CA GLU A 219 12.07 -17.39 -0.95
C GLU A 219 11.57 -18.76 -0.48
N VAL A 220 10.26 -18.89 -0.26
CA VAL A 220 9.67 -20.06 0.39
C VAL A 220 9.11 -21.04 -0.62
N VAL A 221 8.22 -20.58 -1.49
CA VAL A 221 7.57 -21.41 -2.50
C VAL A 221 8.58 -21.82 -3.58
N GLY A 222 9.50 -20.91 -3.90
CA GLY A 222 10.44 -21.12 -4.99
C GLY A 222 9.70 -21.17 -6.32
N VAL A 223 9.02 -20.09 -6.69
CA VAL A 223 8.22 -19.96 -7.92
C VAL A 223 8.97 -20.39 -9.18
N ARG A 224 10.30 -20.40 -9.14
CA ARG A 224 11.17 -20.99 -10.18
C ARG A 224 10.86 -22.45 -10.49
N LYS A 225 10.26 -23.17 -9.54
CA LYS A 225 9.88 -24.59 -9.66
C LYS A 225 8.51 -24.75 -10.32
N LEU A 226 7.73 -23.68 -10.45
CA LEU A 226 6.44 -23.73 -11.10
C LEU A 226 6.63 -23.61 -12.62
N PRO A 227 6.14 -24.58 -13.41
CA PRO A 227 6.33 -24.57 -14.85
C PRO A 227 5.54 -23.40 -15.48
N ALA A 228 6.24 -22.56 -16.24
CA ALA A 228 5.62 -21.49 -16.98
C ALA A 228 4.82 -22.01 -18.17
N LEU A 229 3.71 -21.33 -18.47
CA LEU A 229 2.97 -21.57 -19.71
C LEU A 229 3.76 -21.04 -20.91
N PRO A 230 3.65 -21.66 -22.09
CA PRO A 230 4.19 -21.09 -23.33
C PRO A 230 3.64 -19.69 -23.57
N ALA A 231 4.47 -18.79 -24.09
CA ALA A 231 4.03 -17.44 -24.44
C ALA A 231 2.89 -17.48 -25.47
N ARG A 232 1.75 -16.89 -25.11
CA ARG A 232 0.64 -16.68 -26.05
C ARG A 232 0.88 -15.48 -26.93
N ARG A 233 1.48 -14.43 -26.38
CA ARG A 233 1.87 -13.19 -27.04
C ARG A 233 3.04 -12.55 -26.32
N LYS A 234 3.76 -11.68 -27.00
CA LYS A 234 4.75 -10.81 -26.33
C LYS A 234 4.01 -9.65 -25.65
N VAL A 235 4.40 -9.33 -24.41
CA VAL A 235 3.84 -8.24 -23.63
C VAL A 235 4.95 -7.44 -22.96
N LYS A 236 4.89 -6.12 -23.08
CA LYS A 236 5.80 -5.19 -22.41
C LYS A 236 5.17 -4.73 -21.11
N VAL A 237 5.81 -5.02 -20.02
CA VAL A 237 5.32 -4.78 -18.66
C VAL A 237 6.12 -3.66 -18.01
N ALA A 238 5.44 -2.61 -17.54
CA ALA A 238 6.02 -1.66 -16.59
C ALA A 238 5.75 -2.16 -15.17
N LEU A 239 6.80 -2.42 -14.39
CA LEU A 239 6.66 -2.81 -12.99
C LEU A 239 6.59 -1.55 -12.11
N HIS A 240 5.41 -1.27 -11.54
CA HIS A 240 5.27 -0.23 -10.52
C HIS A 240 5.82 -0.74 -9.18
N GLN A 241 6.64 0.07 -8.52
CA GLN A 241 7.22 -0.23 -7.21
C GLN A 241 6.42 0.47 -6.11
N PRO A 242 5.55 -0.23 -5.36
CA PRO A 242 4.75 0.38 -4.31
C PRO A 242 5.61 0.99 -3.22
N CYS A 243 5.30 2.22 -2.84
CA CYS A 243 6.10 3.00 -1.89
C CYS A 243 6.31 2.29 -0.55
N HIS A 244 5.28 1.69 0.04
CA HIS A 244 5.40 0.96 1.31
C HIS A 244 6.26 -0.30 1.16
N LEU A 245 6.13 -1.03 0.04
CA LEU A 245 6.93 -2.21 -0.18
C LEU A 245 8.41 -1.86 -0.33
N ASN A 246 8.71 -0.86 -1.15
CA ASN A 246 10.07 -0.44 -1.44
C ASN A 246 10.76 0.24 -0.24
N ARG A 247 10.03 1.03 0.58
CA ARG A 247 10.63 1.88 1.62
C ARG A 247 10.49 1.35 3.04
N THR A 248 9.50 0.51 3.30
CA THR A 248 9.25 0.00 4.66
C THR A 248 9.53 -1.49 4.81
N VAL A 249 9.29 -2.30 3.77
CA VAL A 249 9.70 -3.71 3.75
C VAL A 249 11.14 -3.84 3.26
N GLY A 250 11.43 -3.31 2.08
CA GLY A 250 12.78 -3.24 1.52
C GLY A 250 12.79 -3.32 -0.01
N PRO A 251 13.79 -2.70 -0.67
CA PRO A 251 13.88 -2.67 -2.13
C PRO A 251 14.11 -4.04 -2.75
N HIS A 252 14.71 -5.01 -2.02
CA HIS A 252 14.92 -6.38 -2.48
C HIS A 252 13.64 -7.07 -2.97
N VAL A 253 12.49 -6.71 -2.40
CA VAL A 253 11.20 -7.30 -2.83
C VAL A 253 10.89 -6.93 -4.28
N MET A 254 11.32 -5.76 -4.73
CA MET A 254 11.15 -5.34 -6.12
C MET A 254 12.11 -6.05 -7.06
N ASP A 255 13.31 -6.38 -6.59
CA ASP A 255 14.27 -7.21 -7.33
C ASP A 255 13.70 -8.62 -7.52
N TYR A 256 13.10 -9.21 -6.49
CA TYR A 256 12.39 -10.49 -6.57
C TYR A 256 11.25 -10.46 -7.58
N ALA A 257 10.42 -9.40 -7.54
CA ALA A 257 9.34 -9.24 -8.49
C ALA A 257 9.84 -9.15 -9.92
N ALA A 258 10.88 -8.36 -10.17
CA ALA A 258 11.48 -8.19 -11.49
C ALA A 258 12.05 -9.52 -12.00
N GLU A 259 12.80 -10.25 -11.15
CA GLU A 259 13.39 -11.54 -11.51
C GLU A 259 12.31 -12.58 -11.84
N ILE A 260 11.22 -12.64 -11.09
CA ILE A 260 10.09 -13.53 -11.37
C ILE A 260 9.48 -13.20 -12.74
N LEU A 261 9.17 -11.93 -13.00
CA LEU A 261 8.53 -11.51 -14.24
C LEU A 261 9.41 -11.72 -15.47
N GLN A 262 10.72 -11.48 -15.37
CA GLN A 262 11.68 -11.68 -16.47
C GLN A 262 11.80 -13.15 -16.92
N ARG A 263 11.42 -14.08 -16.08
CA ARG A 263 11.44 -15.53 -16.39
C ARG A 263 10.20 -16.01 -17.14
N LEU A 264 9.15 -15.19 -17.18
CA LEU A 264 7.91 -15.57 -17.84
C LEU A 264 8.05 -15.47 -19.37
N PRO A 265 7.75 -16.55 -20.12
CA PRO A 265 7.83 -16.54 -21.56
C PRO A 265 6.97 -15.45 -22.18
N GLY A 266 7.58 -14.64 -23.04
CA GLY A 266 6.90 -13.54 -23.75
C GLY A 266 6.78 -12.25 -22.96
N VAL A 267 7.14 -12.21 -21.67
CA VAL A 267 7.14 -11.01 -20.85
C VAL A 267 8.45 -10.25 -21.05
N LYS A 268 8.36 -8.96 -21.32
CA LYS A 268 9.49 -8.03 -21.38
C LYS A 268 9.26 -6.87 -20.41
N LEU A 269 10.09 -6.76 -19.38
CA LEU A 269 10.07 -5.58 -18.54
C LEU A 269 10.59 -4.38 -19.33
N VAL A 270 9.90 -3.24 -19.20
CA VAL A 270 10.34 -1.95 -19.70
C VAL A 270 10.60 -1.02 -18.52
N GLU A 271 11.67 -0.25 -18.62
CA GLU A 271 12.06 0.70 -17.58
C GLU A 271 11.11 1.90 -17.59
N MET A 272 10.47 2.14 -16.46
CA MET A 272 9.55 3.25 -16.25
C MET A 272 10.23 4.28 -15.34
N GLU A 273 10.28 5.54 -15.80
CA GLU A 273 10.80 6.63 -14.96
C GLU A 273 10.07 6.71 -13.63
N GLU A 274 10.81 6.93 -12.56
CA GLU A 274 10.27 7.04 -11.20
C GLU A 274 9.29 5.88 -10.86
N ALA A 275 9.68 4.63 -11.16
CA ALA A 275 8.85 3.45 -10.90
C ALA A 275 8.36 3.38 -9.43
N ASP A 276 9.17 3.89 -8.49
CA ASP A 276 8.93 3.97 -7.04
C ASP A 276 8.15 5.23 -6.58
N ARG A 277 7.79 6.15 -7.50
CA ARG A 277 6.96 7.31 -7.17
C ARG A 277 5.55 6.89 -6.80
N CYS A 278 5.02 7.49 -5.74
CA CYS A 278 3.70 7.16 -5.23
C CYS A 278 2.61 7.36 -6.30
N CYS A 279 1.73 6.37 -6.42
CA CYS A 279 0.58 6.41 -7.32
C CYS A 279 -0.64 7.17 -6.76
N GLY A 280 -0.57 7.71 -5.54
CA GLY A 280 -1.68 8.40 -4.88
C GLY A 280 -2.71 7.50 -4.19
N GLY A 281 -2.59 6.17 -4.26
CA GLY A 281 -3.59 5.25 -3.68
C GLY A 281 -3.61 5.18 -2.15
N GLY A 282 -2.50 5.59 -1.49
CA GLY A 282 -2.32 5.48 -0.04
C GLY A 282 -2.70 6.74 0.75
N GLY A 283 -2.40 6.71 2.06
CA GLY A 283 -2.49 7.88 2.94
C GLY A 283 -3.90 8.41 3.23
N GLY A 284 -4.96 7.70 2.84
CA GLY A 284 -6.33 8.20 2.92
C GLY A 284 -6.68 9.24 1.85
N VAL A 285 -5.74 9.56 0.94
CA VAL A 285 -5.90 10.63 -0.06
C VAL A 285 -7.03 10.34 -1.05
N VAL A 286 -7.25 9.08 -1.44
CA VAL A 286 -8.37 8.71 -2.33
C VAL A 286 -9.73 9.10 -1.75
N ALA A 287 -9.88 9.04 -0.43
CA ALA A 287 -11.12 9.38 0.25
C ALA A 287 -11.22 10.89 0.57
N GLY A 288 -10.11 11.53 0.97
CA GLY A 288 -10.08 12.94 1.36
C GLY A 288 -9.89 13.90 0.19
N HIS A 289 -9.01 13.57 -0.76
CA HIS A 289 -8.60 14.39 -1.91
C HIS A 289 -8.52 13.54 -3.17
N PRO A 290 -9.67 13.08 -3.72
CA PRO A 290 -9.71 12.16 -4.85
C PRO A 290 -9.09 12.73 -6.14
N ASP A 291 -9.08 14.03 -6.31
CA ASP A 291 -8.46 14.80 -7.39
C ASP A 291 -6.93 14.70 -7.35
N VAL A 292 -6.32 14.92 -6.17
CA VAL A 292 -4.87 14.73 -5.94
C VAL A 292 -4.47 13.28 -6.20
N ALA A 293 -5.24 12.34 -5.68
CA ALA A 293 -4.99 10.92 -5.90
C ALA A 293 -5.04 10.56 -7.39
N LEU A 294 -6.02 11.08 -8.12
CA LEU A 294 -6.18 10.83 -9.54
C LEU A 294 -5.05 11.47 -10.37
N ALA A 295 -4.64 12.69 -10.03
CA ALA A 295 -3.52 13.36 -10.71
C ALA A 295 -2.21 12.57 -10.58
N LEU A 296 -1.92 12.03 -9.39
CA LEU A 296 -0.76 11.16 -9.16
C LEU A 296 -0.85 9.84 -9.96
N ALA A 297 -2.04 9.26 -10.08
CA ALA A 297 -2.26 8.06 -10.87
C ALA A 297 -2.06 8.31 -12.36
N LYS A 298 -2.58 9.43 -12.89
CA LYS A 298 -2.37 9.85 -14.28
C LYS A 298 -0.89 10.01 -14.61
N ALA A 299 -0.12 10.70 -13.75
CA ALA A 299 1.33 10.83 -13.92
C ALA A 299 2.05 9.47 -13.98
N LYS A 300 1.57 8.48 -13.23
CA LYS A 300 2.10 7.10 -13.27
C LYS A 300 1.78 6.42 -14.60
N VAL A 301 0.55 6.51 -15.08
CA VAL A 301 0.14 5.96 -16.40
C VAL A 301 0.93 6.60 -17.53
N GLU A 302 1.12 7.92 -17.52
CA GLU A 302 1.92 8.64 -18.51
C GLU A 302 3.38 8.18 -18.52
N SER A 303 3.98 7.96 -17.33
CA SER A 303 5.35 7.43 -17.24
C SER A 303 5.47 6.04 -17.88
N ALA A 304 4.51 5.14 -17.61
CA ALA A 304 4.48 3.81 -18.23
C ALA A 304 4.23 3.87 -19.75
N ALA A 305 3.38 4.79 -20.20
CA ALA A 305 3.12 5.00 -21.62
C ALA A 305 4.38 5.52 -22.35
N ARG A 306 5.14 6.45 -21.76
CA ARG A 306 6.44 6.89 -22.31
C ARG A 306 7.43 5.73 -22.43
N ALA A 307 7.41 4.78 -21.50
CA ALA A 307 8.19 3.55 -21.56
C ALA A 307 7.67 2.54 -22.60
N LYS A 308 6.58 2.86 -23.31
CA LYS A 308 5.92 1.99 -24.30
C LYS A 308 5.49 0.64 -23.69
N ALA A 309 5.02 0.67 -22.45
CA ALA A 309 4.42 -0.48 -21.80
C ALA A 309 3.05 -0.82 -22.41
N ASP A 310 2.70 -2.09 -22.45
CA ASP A 310 1.38 -2.56 -22.84
C ASP A 310 0.44 -2.58 -21.61
N LEU A 311 0.99 -2.79 -20.40
CA LEU A 311 0.29 -2.76 -19.12
C LEU A 311 1.23 -2.45 -17.95
N ILE A 312 0.65 -2.15 -16.78
CA ILE A 312 1.36 -1.92 -15.53
C ILE A 312 1.08 -3.08 -14.58
N VAL A 313 2.14 -3.73 -14.08
CA VAL A 313 2.03 -4.70 -12.99
C VAL A 313 2.35 -3.98 -11.68
N ALA A 314 1.46 -4.08 -10.69
CA ALA A 314 1.60 -3.42 -9.41
C ALA A 314 1.29 -4.38 -8.25
N PRO A 315 2.28 -4.77 -7.42
CA PRO A 315 2.06 -5.64 -6.27
C PRO A 315 1.46 -4.89 -5.07
N CYS A 316 0.32 -4.25 -5.29
CA CYS A 316 -0.39 -3.49 -4.28
C CYS A 316 -1.85 -3.24 -4.70
N PRO A 317 -2.85 -3.70 -3.93
CA PRO A 317 -4.27 -3.52 -4.26
C PRO A 317 -4.67 -2.04 -4.44
N PHE A 318 -4.18 -1.16 -3.56
CA PHE A 318 -4.47 0.28 -3.65
C PHE A 318 -3.83 0.92 -4.87
N CYS A 319 -2.62 0.47 -5.27
CA CYS A 319 -1.99 0.96 -6.49
C CYS A 319 -2.76 0.52 -7.73
N VAL A 320 -3.14 -0.77 -7.81
CA VAL A 320 -3.98 -1.27 -8.92
C VAL A 320 -5.27 -0.46 -9.02
N MET A 321 -6.02 -0.29 -7.92
CA MET A 321 -7.25 0.48 -7.90
C MET A 321 -7.06 1.92 -8.40
N ASN A 322 -6.08 2.63 -7.86
CA ASN A 322 -5.93 4.05 -8.18
C ASN A 322 -5.37 4.29 -9.57
N ILE A 323 -4.41 3.48 -10.03
CA ILE A 323 -3.87 3.55 -11.40
C ILE A 323 -4.97 3.21 -12.42
N SER A 324 -5.79 2.19 -12.17
CA SER A 324 -6.93 1.85 -13.04
C SER A 324 -7.95 2.97 -13.17
N ARG A 325 -8.16 3.79 -12.13
CA ARG A 325 -9.05 4.98 -12.19
C ARG A 325 -8.54 6.07 -13.14
N ALA A 326 -7.25 6.12 -13.40
CA ALA A 326 -6.68 7.08 -14.34
C ALA A 326 -7.00 6.74 -15.80
N GLY A 327 -7.29 5.48 -16.11
CA GLY A 327 -7.49 4.99 -17.47
C GLY A 327 -6.18 4.93 -18.27
N GLY A 328 -6.28 4.68 -19.56
CA GLY A 328 -5.15 4.64 -20.51
C GLY A 328 -4.49 3.27 -20.58
N LEU A 329 -3.69 2.88 -19.59
CA LEU A 329 -3.09 1.55 -19.51
C LEU A 329 -3.78 0.69 -18.45
N GLU A 330 -3.90 -0.60 -18.74
CA GLU A 330 -4.39 -1.58 -17.76
C GLU A 330 -3.39 -1.70 -16.60
N ALA A 331 -3.89 -1.70 -15.37
CA ALA A 331 -3.11 -2.00 -14.18
C ALA A 331 -3.60 -3.33 -13.58
N VAL A 332 -2.68 -4.28 -13.41
CA VAL A 332 -2.98 -5.61 -12.89
C VAL A 332 -2.13 -5.90 -11.65
N ASP A 333 -2.67 -6.73 -10.75
CA ASP A 333 -1.91 -7.19 -9.60
C ASP A 333 -0.85 -8.22 -10.01
N PHE A 334 0.26 -8.21 -9.26
CA PHE A 334 1.40 -9.10 -9.50
C PHE A 334 1.01 -10.58 -9.42
N THR A 335 0.25 -11.00 -8.39
CA THR A 335 -0.11 -12.41 -8.20
C THR A 335 -1.11 -12.88 -9.25
N SER A 336 -2.08 -12.05 -9.63
CA SER A 336 -3.03 -12.34 -10.70
C SER A 336 -2.33 -12.45 -12.05
N PHE A 337 -1.38 -11.55 -12.34
CA PHE A 337 -0.59 -11.60 -13.56
C PHE A 337 0.27 -12.87 -13.61
N LEU A 338 0.97 -13.17 -12.53
CA LEU A 338 1.84 -14.35 -12.42
C LEU A 338 1.04 -15.64 -12.59
N ASP A 339 -0.11 -15.75 -11.91
CA ASP A 339 -0.96 -16.96 -11.96
C ASP A 339 -1.42 -17.27 -13.38
N SER A 340 -1.73 -16.24 -14.18
CA SER A 340 -2.13 -16.41 -15.58
C SER A 340 -1.02 -16.92 -16.51
N HIS A 341 0.24 -16.94 -16.04
CA HIS A 341 1.43 -17.38 -16.78
C HIS A 341 2.03 -18.70 -16.27
N LEU A 342 1.49 -19.28 -15.21
CA LEU A 342 1.97 -20.53 -14.60
C LEU A 342 0.91 -21.64 -14.67
N ARG A 343 1.40 -22.91 -14.73
CA ARG A 343 0.55 -24.11 -14.69
C ARG A 343 0.19 -24.51 -13.27
#